data_29726d7c5260cb634fd78e46dd569ed8
#
_entry.id   29726d7c5260cb634fd78e46dd569ed8
#
_cell.length_a   1.000
_cell.length_b   1.000
_cell.length_c   1.000
_cell.angle_alpha   90.00
_cell.angle_beta   90.00
_cell.angle_gamma   90.00
#
_symmetry.space_group_name_H-M   'P 1'
#
loop_
_entity.id
_entity.type
_entity.pdbx_description
1 polymer ?
#
loop_
_entity_poly.entity_id
_entity_poly.type
_entity_poly.pdbx_seq_one_letter_code
_entity_poly.pdbx_strand_id
1 'polypeptide(L)'
;MDSTECAYLINTTPKYFSLLPLHMKLLERYAPTLKWPVFIATESPELLPPLTPVPNILILEKKDSGFFESRAASMKLLPSSIKYVFPIQEDFLLEGRPMEKEIDEAFQIFHTDSSVASIRLMPCPGPSPYDASYIPEKPWNVWNAWNAWNVWKVLEFEKDSLVFTYQATLWKRSEYYTFMNALLHKTQHLNERQKLNTAIKINLAEIPEGQEVLKTCLSSKKHLSISRLYSHPNAVYLCPWPYRPTAVVRGSLESWARDLAEREGLFLAPLE
;
A
#
# COMPACT_ATOMS: atom_id res chain seq x y z
N MET A 1 -3.57 19.81 -10.34
CA MET A 1 -2.32 19.25 -9.80
C MET A 1 -1.68 18.37 -10.85
N ASP A 2 -0.37 18.36 -10.97
CA ASP A 2 0.29 17.40 -11.84
C ASP A 2 0.41 16.05 -11.10
N SER A 3 -0.56 15.16 -11.36
CA SER A 3 -0.61 13.82 -10.78
C SER A 3 0.60 12.95 -11.16
N THR A 4 1.43 13.42 -12.10
CA THR A 4 2.68 12.74 -12.51
C THR A 4 3.78 12.82 -11.45
N GLU A 5 3.61 13.66 -10.40
CA GLU A 5 4.56 13.75 -9.28
C GLU A 5 4.40 12.63 -8.23
N CYS A 6 3.37 11.77 -8.35
CA CYS A 6 3.14 10.62 -7.46
C CYS A 6 3.46 9.32 -8.17
N ALA A 7 4.32 8.49 -7.60
CA ALA A 7 4.60 7.15 -8.10
C ALA A 7 3.66 6.12 -7.48
N TYR A 8 2.98 5.32 -8.30
CA TYR A 8 2.42 4.04 -7.90
C TYR A 8 3.56 3.02 -7.84
N LEU A 9 3.92 2.55 -6.66
CA LEU A 9 5.13 1.77 -6.47
C LEU A 9 4.83 0.38 -5.91
N ILE A 10 5.24 -0.65 -6.65
CA ILE A 10 5.20 -2.04 -6.23
C ILE A 10 6.63 -2.52 -6.00
N ASN A 11 6.97 -2.92 -4.76
CA ASN A 11 8.19 -3.67 -4.48
C ASN A 11 7.84 -5.15 -4.45
N THR A 12 8.48 -5.95 -5.31
CA THR A 12 8.12 -7.35 -5.48
C THR A 12 9.33 -8.25 -5.76
N THR A 13 9.16 -9.54 -5.55
CA THR A 13 10.18 -10.57 -5.78
C THR A 13 9.63 -11.66 -6.69
N PRO A 14 10.47 -12.51 -7.32
CA PRO A 14 10.03 -13.57 -8.22
C PRO A 14 8.89 -14.44 -7.67
N LYS A 15 8.89 -14.70 -6.37
CA LYS A 15 7.82 -15.46 -5.71
C LYS A 15 6.42 -14.94 -5.99
N TYR A 16 6.25 -13.64 -6.16
CA TYR A 16 4.93 -12.99 -6.31
C TYR A 16 4.66 -12.45 -7.71
N PHE A 17 5.56 -12.70 -8.66
CA PHE A 17 5.41 -12.18 -10.03
C PHE A 17 4.14 -12.66 -10.73
N SER A 18 3.65 -13.85 -10.40
CA SER A 18 2.40 -14.38 -10.96
C SER A 18 1.17 -13.51 -10.66
N LEU A 19 1.21 -12.68 -9.61
CA LEU A 19 0.12 -11.75 -9.26
C LEU A 19 0.13 -10.46 -10.10
N LEU A 20 1.29 -10.07 -10.62
CA LEU A 20 1.44 -8.78 -11.31
C LEU A 20 0.52 -8.62 -12.53
N PRO A 21 0.32 -9.62 -13.41
CA PRO A 21 -0.60 -9.48 -14.54
C PRO A 21 -2.04 -9.17 -14.09
N LEU A 22 -2.52 -9.83 -13.04
CA LEU A 22 -3.83 -9.56 -12.47
C LEU A 22 -3.88 -8.16 -11.85
N HIS A 23 -2.90 -7.79 -11.06
CA HIS A 23 -2.80 -6.47 -10.43
C HIS A 23 -2.85 -5.34 -11.49
N MET A 24 -2.02 -5.44 -12.53
CA MET A 24 -1.95 -4.45 -13.60
C MET A 24 -3.25 -4.37 -14.41
N LYS A 25 -3.87 -5.52 -14.70
CA LYS A 25 -5.15 -5.57 -15.40
C LYS A 25 -6.29 -4.90 -14.62
N LEU A 26 -6.33 -5.12 -13.31
CA LEU A 26 -7.31 -4.48 -12.43
C LEU A 26 -7.05 -2.98 -12.29
N LEU A 27 -5.79 -2.57 -12.22
CA LEU A 27 -5.41 -1.16 -12.22
C LEU A 27 -5.88 -0.46 -13.50
N GLU A 28 -5.63 -1.04 -14.68
CA GLU A 28 -6.10 -0.53 -15.96
C GLU A 28 -7.64 -0.45 -16.02
N ARG A 29 -8.35 -1.48 -15.53
CA ARG A 29 -9.82 -1.53 -15.53
C ARG A 29 -10.44 -0.48 -14.63
N TYR A 30 -9.99 -0.36 -13.39
CA TYR A 30 -10.65 0.44 -12.38
C TYR A 30 -10.09 1.85 -12.24
N ALA A 31 -8.83 2.06 -12.63
CA ALA A 31 -8.17 3.35 -12.55
C ALA A 31 -7.58 3.81 -13.91
N PRO A 32 -8.35 3.77 -15.03
CA PRO A 32 -7.84 4.11 -16.36
C PRO A 32 -7.44 5.58 -16.48
N THR A 33 -7.95 6.44 -15.62
CA THR A 33 -7.66 7.88 -15.55
C THR A 33 -6.46 8.20 -14.65
N LEU A 34 -5.93 7.20 -13.95
CA LEU A 34 -4.78 7.37 -13.08
C LEU A 34 -3.54 7.79 -13.89
N LYS A 35 -3.06 9.01 -13.63
CA LYS A 35 -1.88 9.56 -14.31
C LYS A 35 -0.58 9.30 -13.55
N TRP A 36 -0.64 8.55 -12.47
CA TRP A 36 0.57 8.21 -11.70
C TRP A 36 1.41 7.22 -12.50
N PRO A 37 2.69 7.51 -12.74
CA PRO A 37 3.58 6.52 -13.32
C PRO A 37 3.68 5.30 -12.40
N VAL A 38 3.51 4.12 -12.98
CA VAL A 38 3.66 2.85 -12.28
C VAL A 38 5.12 2.44 -12.31
N PHE A 39 5.65 2.11 -11.14
CA PHE A 39 7.00 1.58 -10.96
C PHE A 39 6.94 0.21 -10.30
N ILE A 40 7.69 -0.74 -10.85
CA ILE A 40 7.94 -2.04 -10.24
C ILE A 40 9.42 -2.10 -9.86
N ALA A 41 9.70 -2.29 -8.58
CA ALA A 41 11.05 -2.41 -8.05
C ALA A 41 11.33 -3.88 -7.72
N THR A 42 12.37 -4.44 -8.34
CA THR A 42 12.76 -5.84 -8.19
C THR A 42 14.25 -6.06 -8.46
N GLU A 43 14.81 -7.12 -7.88
CA GLU A 43 16.19 -7.57 -8.15
C GLU A 43 16.31 -8.52 -9.36
N SER A 44 15.18 -8.95 -9.92
CA SER A 44 15.13 -9.96 -10.99
C SER A 44 14.21 -9.52 -12.14
N PRO A 45 14.51 -8.39 -12.78
CA PRO A 45 13.67 -7.84 -13.85
C PRO A 45 13.52 -8.76 -15.06
N GLU A 46 14.50 -9.62 -15.30
CA GLU A 46 14.52 -10.60 -16.39
C GLU A 46 13.47 -11.71 -16.23
N LEU A 47 12.96 -11.91 -15.02
CA LEU A 47 11.93 -12.92 -14.71
C LEU A 47 10.51 -12.34 -14.71
N LEU A 48 10.36 -11.04 -14.93
CA LEU A 48 9.04 -10.41 -14.95
C LEU A 48 8.19 -10.95 -16.10
N PRO A 49 6.92 -11.29 -15.85
CA PRO A 49 6.01 -11.64 -16.93
C PRO A 49 5.71 -10.41 -17.82
N PRO A 50 5.21 -10.61 -19.04
CA PRO A 50 4.68 -9.52 -19.84
C PRO A 50 3.55 -8.79 -19.07
N LEU A 51 3.65 -7.46 -18.97
CA LEU A 51 2.69 -6.63 -18.23
C LEU A 51 2.07 -5.57 -19.14
N THR A 52 0.79 -5.34 -18.96
CA THR A 52 0.02 -4.28 -19.62
C THR A 52 -0.85 -3.55 -18.58
N PRO A 53 -0.77 -2.21 -18.50
CA PRO A 53 0.20 -1.33 -19.20
C PRO A 53 1.65 -1.61 -18.78
N VAL A 54 2.61 -1.24 -19.64
CA VAL A 54 4.03 -1.46 -19.36
C VAL A 54 4.49 -0.53 -18.22
N PRO A 55 4.94 -1.05 -17.08
CA PRO A 55 5.43 -0.24 -15.98
C PRO A 55 6.88 0.23 -16.21
N ASN A 56 7.30 1.23 -15.43
CA ASN A 56 8.71 1.55 -15.29
C ASN A 56 9.38 0.55 -14.34
N ILE A 57 10.53 0.02 -14.70
CA ILE A 57 11.25 -0.95 -13.89
C ILE A 57 12.38 -0.25 -13.12
N LEU A 58 12.38 -0.40 -11.79
CA LEU A 58 13.48 -0.03 -10.91
C LEU A 58 14.27 -1.28 -10.58
N ILE A 59 15.50 -1.36 -11.08
CA ILE A 59 16.38 -2.51 -10.86
C ILE A 59 17.11 -2.31 -9.53
N LEU A 60 16.86 -3.20 -8.59
CA LEU A 60 17.54 -3.23 -7.31
C LEU A 60 18.87 -3.97 -7.47
N GLU A 61 19.96 -3.39 -6.99
CA GLU A 61 21.32 -3.89 -7.24
C GLU A 61 21.66 -5.18 -6.46
N LYS A 62 20.99 -5.42 -5.34
CA LYS A 62 21.33 -6.50 -4.44
C LYS A 62 20.27 -7.59 -4.47
N LYS A 63 20.65 -8.79 -4.88
CA LYS A 63 19.82 -9.98 -4.73
C LYS A 63 19.60 -10.26 -3.24
N ASP A 64 18.37 -10.65 -2.91
CA ASP A 64 17.93 -10.97 -1.55
C ASP A 64 18.06 -9.79 -0.57
N SER A 65 17.93 -8.55 -1.07
CA SER A 65 17.83 -7.39 -0.21
C SER A 65 16.63 -7.54 0.73
N GLY A 66 16.82 -7.16 2.00
CA GLY A 66 15.75 -7.24 2.99
C GLY A 66 14.56 -6.35 2.65
N PHE A 67 13.41 -6.65 3.23
CA PHE A 67 12.15 -5.95 2.97
C PHE A 67 12.25 -4.41 3.08
N PHE A 68 12.94 -3.89 4.09
CA PHE A 68 13.12 -2.44 4.26
C PHE A 68 14.22 -1.87 3.37
N GLU A 69 15.26 -2.67 3.09
CA GLU A 69 16.35 -2.28 2.21
C GLU A 69 15.85 -2.04 0.79
N SER A 70 15.05 -2.96 0.25
CA SER A 70 14.45 -2.83 -1.09
C SER A 70 13.59 -1.57 -1.22
N ARG A 71 12.78 -1.26 -0.20
CA ARG A 71 11.94 -0.07 -0.18
C ARG A 71 12.73 1.23 -0.06
N ALA A 72 13.75 1.25 0.78
CA ALA A 72 14.63 2.41 0.89
C ALA A 72 15.43 2.64 -0.41
N ALA A 73 15.91 1.56 -1.06
CA ALA A 73 16.61 1.61 -2.34
C ALA A 73 15.69 2.15 -3.45
N SER A 74 14.45 1.66 -3.52
CA SER A 74 13.46 2.14 -4.50
C SER A 74 13.26 3.65 -4.42
N MET A 75 13.23 4.23 -3.21
CA MET A 75 13.09 5.68 -3.05
C MET A 75 14.25 6.46 -3.68
N LYS A 76 15.46 5.89 -3.66
CA LYS A 76 16.64 6.52 -4.27
C LYS A 76 16.60 6.45 -5.79
N LEU A 77 16.07 5.36 -6.33
CA LEU A 77 16.01 5.10 -7.78
C LEU A 77 14.88 5.84 -8.50
N LEU A 78 13.83 6.27 -7.77
CA LEU A 78 12.75 7.05 -8.37
C LEU A 78 13.27 8.35 -8.98
N PRO A 79 12.73 8.80 -10.13
CA PRO A 79 13.07 10.10 -10.72
C PRO A 79 12.90 11.26 -9.72
N SER A 80 13.70 12.29 -9.86
CA SER A 80 13.65 13.48 -8.97
C SER A 80 12.32 14.24 -9.04
N SER A 81 11.58 14.11 -10.15
CA SER A 81 10.24 14.68 -10.31
C SER A 81 9.21 14.03 -9.39
N ILE A 82 9.43 12.83 -8.90
CA ILE A 82 8.52 12.14 -8.01
C ILE A 82 8.69 12.68 -6.59
N LYS A 83 7.66 13.36 -6.10
CA LYS A 83 7.60 13.94 -4.75
C LYS A 83 6.81 13.07 -3.76
N TYR A 84 5.85 12.32 -4.29
CA TYR A 84 4.95 11.47 -3.52
C TYR A 84 5.08 10.03 -3.98
N VAL A 85 4.77 9.10 -3.07
CA VAL A 85 4.74 7.67 -3.37
C VAL A 85 3.48 7.06 -2.79
N PHE A 86 2.94 6.11 -3.54
CA PHE A 86 1.86 5.24 -3.12
C PHE A 86 2.40 3.81 -3.13
N PRO A 87 3.08 3.39 -2.05
CA PRO A 87 3.59 2.03 -1.96
C PRO A 87 2.45 1.06 -1.74
N ILE A 88 2.32 0.11 -2.62
CA ILE A 88 1.28 -0.92 -2.58
C ILE A 88 1.92 -2.30 -2.73
N GLN A 89 1.29 -3.33 -2.20
CA GLN A 89 1.71 -4.70 -2.39
C GLN A 89 1.01 -5.31 -3.61
N GLU A 90 1.69 -6.23 -4.30
CA GLU A 90 1.18 -6.88 -5.49
C GLU A 90 -0.10 -7.69 -5.25
N ASP A 91 -0.32 -8.12 -4.00
CA ASP A 91 -1.46 -8.90 -3.55
C ASP A 91 -2.63 -8.04 -3.01
N PHE A 92 -2.54 -6.72 -3.12
CA PHE A 92 -3.62 -5.78 -2.79
C PHE A 92 -4.37 -5.42 -4.07
N LEU A 93 -5.39 -6.22 -4.39
CA LEU A 93 -6.05 -6.20 -5.69
C LEU A 93 -7.21 -5.18 -5.71
N LEU A 94 -7.10 -4.21 -6.62
CA LEU A 94 -8.12 -3.19 -6.81
C LEU A 94 -9.40 -3.82 -7.37
N GLU A 95 -10.54 -3.61 -6.69
CA GLU A 95 -11.84 -4.15 -7.11
C GLU A 95 -12.92 -3.07 -7.23
N GLY A 96 -12.54 -1.81 -7.33
CA GLY A 96 -13.46 -0.69 -7.52
C GLY A 96 -12.75 0.55 -8.04
N ARG A 97 -13.51 1.54 -8.49
CA ARG A 97 -12.95 2.80 -8.97
C ARG A 97 -12.43 3.64 -7.80
N PRO A 98 -11.19 4.13 -7.85
CA PRO A 98 -10.69 5.11 -6.90
C PRO A 98 -11.58 6.35 -6.84
N MET A 99 -11.70 6.93 -5.67
CA MET A 99 -12.43 8.16 -5.44
C MET A 99 -11.51 9.33 -5.70
N GLU A 100 -11.51 9.81 -6.95
CA GLU A 100 -10.59 10.84 -7.44
C GLU A 100 -10.66 12.12 -6.60
N LYS A 101 -11.87 12.53 -6.19
CA LYS A 101 -12.07 13.72 -5.38
C LYS A 101 -11.33 13.65 -4.04
N GLU A 102 -11.45 12.54 -3.33
CA GLU A 102 -10.82 12.32 -2.03
C GLU A 102 -9.29 12.21 -2.17
N ILE A 103 -8.84 11.62 -3.27
CA ILE A 103 -7.41 11.56 -3.60
C ILE A 103 -6.87 12.97 -3.90
N ASP A 104 -7.59 13.76 -4.65
CA ASP A 104 -7.24 15.17 -4.93
C ASP A 104 -7.22 16.01 -3.65
N GLU A 105 -8.18 15.83 -2.75
CA GLU A 105 -8.18 16.45 -1.43
C GLU A 105 -6.93 16.08 -0.62
N ALA A 106 -6.53 14.79 -0.64
CA ALA A 106 -5.31 14.35 0.04
C ALA A 106 -4.06 15.07 -0.49
N PHE A 107 -3.95 15.24 -1.81
CA PHE A 107 -2.85 16.01 -2.38
C PHE A 107 -2.93 17.50 -2.04
N GLN A 108 -4.12 18.08 -1.97
CA GLN A 108 -4.30 19.46 -1.53
C GLN A 108 -3.79 19.66 -0.10
N ILE A 109 -4.06 18.69 0.79
CA ILE A 109 -3.54 18.71 2.16
C ILE A 109 -2.02 18.70 2.16
N PHE A 110 -1.37 17.84 1.37
CA PHE A 110 0.10 17.81 1.26
C PHE A 110 0.70 19.15 0.80
N HIS A 111 -0.02 19.91 -0.03
CA HIS A 111 0.43 21.21 -0.50
C HIS A 111 0.24 22.32 0.54
N THR A 112 -0.86 22.27 1.27
CA THR A 112 -1.22 23.34 2.22
C THR A 112 -0.61 23.12 3.60
N ASP A 113 -0.31 21.86 3.98
CA ASP A 113 0.31 21.53 5.26
C ASP A 113 1.62 20.73 5.05
N SER A 114 2.74 21.43 5.15
CA SER A 114 4.07 20.81 5.01
C SER A 114 4.40 19.82 6.14
N SER A 115 3.71 19.90 7.27
CA SER A 115 3.89 18.99 8.39
C SER A 115 3.30 17.60 8.16
N VAL A 116 2.41 17.41 7.18
CA VAL A 116 1.82 16.10 6.89
C VAL A 116 2.83 15.21 6.14
N ALA A 117 3.10 14.03 6.69
CA ALA A 117 4.01 13.03 6.13
C ALA A 117 3.27 11.99 5.28
N SER A 118 2.11 11.55 5.74
CA SER A 118 1.32 10.50 5.08
C SER A 118 -0.17 10.72 5.22
N ILE A 119 -0.91 10.23 4.23
CA ILE A 119 -2.38 10.25 4.22
C ILE A 119 -2.86 8.86 3.83
N ARG A 120 -3.46 8.15 4.78
CA ARG A 120 -4.02 6.83 4.55
C ARG A 120 -5.39 6.96 3.90
N LEU A 121 -5.53 6.27 2.79
CA LEU A 121 -6.80 6.20 2.04
C LEU A 121 -7.75 5.13 2.60
N MET A 122 -7.41 4.56 3.75
CA MET A 122 -8.20 3.59 4.49
C MET A 122 -8.17 3.97 5.98
N PRO A 123 -9.27 3.83 6.74
CA PRO A 123 -9.29 4.08 8.18
C PRO A 123 -8.29 3.23 8.96
N CYS A 124 -7.89 3.70 10.12
CA CYS A 124 -7.01 3.00 11.04
C CYS A 124 -7.72 2.75 12.38
N PRO A 125 -7.75 1.51 12.89
CA PRO A 125 -7.51 0.27 12.13
C PRO A 125 -8.59 0.06 11.08
N GLY A 126 -8.25 -0.58 9.96
CA GLY A 126 -9.25 -1.05 9.00
C GLY A 126 -10.04 -2.24 9.60
N PRO A 127 -11.17 -2.62 9.01
CA PRO A 127 -11.85 -3.84 9.42
C PRO A 127 -10.95 -5.04 9.13
N SER A 128 -11.03 -6.03 10.01
CA SER A 128 -10.48 -7.34 9.69
C SER A 128 -11.16 -7.86 8.42
N PRO A 129 -10.42 -8.43 7.45
CA PRO A 129 -11.03 -9.07 6.29
C PRO A 129 -11.95 -10.24 6.69
N TYR A 130 -11.84 -10.69 7.95
CA TYR A 130 -12.64 -11.77 8.52
C TYR A 130 -13.80 -11.29 9.40
N ASP A 131 -13.93 -9.97 9.60
CA ASP A 131 -15.00 -9.43 10.46
C ASP A 131 -16.26 -9.14 9.63
N ALA A 132 -17.08 -10.19 9.47
CA ALA A 132 -18.36 -10.09 8.78
C ALA A 132 -19.38 -9.19 9.51
N SER A 133 -19.11 -8.78 10.75
CA SER A 133 -20.03 -7.94 11.55
C SER A 133 -20.08 -6.48 11.06
N TYR A 134 -19.17 -6.08 10.19
CA TYR A 134 -19.05 -4.70 9.69
C TYR A 134 -19.82 -4.43 8.38
N ILE A 135 -20.71 -5.34 7.95
CA ILE A 135 -21.55 -5.13 6.76
C ILE A 135 -22.68 -4.20 7.16
N PRO A 136 -22.77 -2.97 6.62
CA PRO A 136 -23.90 -2.11 6.92
C PRO A 136 -25.18 -2.73 6.37
N GLU A 137 -26.23 -2.80 7.18
CA GLU A 137 -27.53 -3.40 6.82
C GLU A 137 -28.21 -2.77 5.59
N LYS A 138 -27.75 -1.60 5.15
CA LYS A 138 -28.27 -0.88 3.96
C LYS A 138 -27.15 -0.24 3.16
N PRO A 139 -26.56 -0.94 2.20
CA PRO A 139 -25.48 -0.38 1.36
C PRO A 139 -25.86 0.85 0.55
N TRP A 140 -27.14 1.07 0.26
CA TRP A 140 -27.64 2.17 -0.60
C TRP A 140 -27.63 3.55 0.06
N ASN A 141 -27.63 3.65 1.37
CA ASN A 141 -27.55 4.93 2.08
C ASN A 141 -26.11 5.42 2.28
N VAL A 142 -25.14 4.61 1.90
CA VAL A 142 -23.71 4.91 2.07
C VAL A 142 -23.29 6.10 1.22
N TRP A 143 -23.76 6.21 -0.03
CA TRP A 143 -23.45 7.34 -0.93
C TRP A 143 -23.90 8.70 -0.37
N ASN A 144 -25.04 8.75 0.28
CA ASN A 144 -25.55 10.00 0.87
C ASN A 144 -24.83 10.35 2.19
N ALA A 145 -24.42 9.34 2.95
CA ALA A 145 -23.63 9.55 4.17
C ALA A 145 -22.18 9.94 3.85
N TRP A 146 -21.65 9.50 2.71
CA TRP A 146 -20.31 9.79 2.24
C TRP A 146 -20.10 11.28 1.96
N ASN A 147 -21.06 11.93 1.32
CA ASN A 147 -20.98 13.36 0.98
C ASN A 147 -20.98 14.30 2.21
N ALA A 148 -21.32 13.80 3.41
CA ALA A 148 -21.47 14.65 4.59
C ALA A 148 -20.28 14.59 5.56
N TRP A 149 -19.30 13.64 5.40
CA TRP A 149 -18.43 13.28 6.54
C TRP A 149 -17.02 12.84 6.16
N ASN A 150 -16.45 13.24 5.05
CA ASN A 150 -15.03 13.03 4.76
C ASN A 150 -14.18 13.90 5.69
N VAL A 151 -14.02 13.47 6.92
CA VAL A 151 -13.15 14.11 7.88
C VAL A 151 -11.84 13.34 7.91
N TRP A 152 -10.79 13.98 7.45
CA TRP A 152 -9.44 13.50 7.64
C TRP A 152 -9.09 13.59 9.11
N LYS A 153 -8.81 12.42 9.72
CA LYS A 153 -8.43 12.31 11.12
C LYS A 153 -6.91 12.35 11.22
N VAL A 154 -6.38 13.17 12.13
CA VAL A 154 -4.98 13.07 12.55
C VAL A 154 -4.83 11.82 13.39
N LEU A 155 -3.87 10.97 13.07
CA LEU A 155 -3.51 9.79 13.84
C LEU A 155 -2.56 10.18 14.97
N GLU A 156 -2.86 9.71 16.17
CA GLU A 156 -2.09 9.98 17.39
C GLU A 156 -1.49 8.66 17.91
N PHE A 157 -0.17 8.62 18.10
CA PHE A 157 0.55 7.41 18.53
C PHE A 157 0.04 6.81 19.85
N GLU A 158 -0.47 7.65 20.72
CA GLU A 158 -1.00 7.23 22.03
C GLU A 158 -2.44 6.69 21.98
N LYS A 159 -3.18 7.01 20.92
CA LYS A 159 -4.60 6.67 20.81
C LYS A 159 -4.90 5.68 19.69
N ASP A 160 -4.13 5.73 18.62
CA ASP A 160 -4.34 4.91 17.45
C ASP A 160 -3.36 3.73 17.47
N SER A 161 -3.90 2.52 17.46
CA SER A 161 -3.10 1.29 17.57
C SER A 161 -2.08 1.11 16.46
N LEU A 162 -2.35 1.68 15.27
CA LEU A 162 -1.50 1.60 14.09
C LEU A 162 -1.47 2.93 13.36
N VAL A 163 -0.45 3.75 13.61
CA VAL A 163 -0.20 4.97 12.81
C VAL A 163 0.40 4.61 11.45
N PHE A 164 1.24 3.59 11.39
CA PHE A 164 1.69 2.99 10.14
C PHE A 164 1.04 1.62 9.92
N THR A 165 0.63 1.36 8.69
CA THR A 165 0.36 0.03 8.14
C THR A 165 0.76 0.00 6.66
N TYR A 166 0.85 -1.20 6.08
CA TYR A 166 1.07 -1.38 4.64
C TYR A 166 -0.18 -1.13 3.79
N GLN A 167 -1.29 -0.76 4.42
CA GLN A 167 -2.53 -0.43 3.72
C GLN A 167 -2.35 0.80 2.81
N ALA A 168 -3.26 0.95 1.83
CA ALA A 168 -3.23 2.02 0.84
C ALA A 168 -3.00 3.40 1.46
N THR A 169 -1.80 3.95 1.31
CA THR A 169 -1.36 5.18 1.95
C THR A 169 -0.49 6.01 1.01
N LEU A 170 -0.85 7.25 0.83
CA LEU A 170 -0.01 8.24 0.15
C LEU A 170 1.07 8.75 1.12
N TRP A 171 2.29 8.90 0.65
CA TRP A 171 3.42 9.39 1.43
C TRP A 171 4.17 10.50 0.70
N LYS A 172 4.71 11.47 1.43
CA LYS A 172 5.84 12.23 0.92
C LYS A 172 7.04 11.29 0.76
N ARG A 173 7.68 11.29 -0.39
CA ARG A 173 8.79 10.39 -0.71
C ARG A 173 9.93 10.47 0.32
N SER A 174 10.31 11.67 0.74
CA SER A 174 11.37 11.90 1.74
C SER A 174 11.03 11.26 3.09
N GLU A 175 9.79 11.38 3.52
CA GLU A 175 9.34 10.86 4.81
C GLU A 175 9.23 9.33 4.78
N TYR A 176 8.72 8.76 3.68
CA TYR A 176 8.70 7.31 3.50
C TYR A 176 10.12 6.73 3.49
N TYR A 177 11.05 7.38 2.77
CA TYR A 177 12.47 6.99 2.77
C TYR A 177 13.06 7.02 4.17
N THR A 178 12.85 8.12 4.92
CA THR A 178 13.35 8.27 6.29
C THR A 178 12.87 7.14 7.18
N PHE A 179 11.58 6.80 7.11
CA PHE A 179 11.02 5.71 7.92
C PHE A 179 11.55 4.34 7.51
N MET A 180 11.56 4.00 6.21
CA MET A 180 12.09 2.72 5.75
C MET A 180 13.57 2.54 6.09
N ASN A 181 14.37 3.62 5.99
CA ASN A 181 15.78 3.59 6.34
C ASN A 181 15.99 3.43 7.87
N ALA A 182 15.16 4.07 8.69
CA ALA A 182 15.19 3.88 10.15
C ALA A 182 14.86 2.44 10.56
N LEU A 183 13.86 1.83 9.92
CA LEU A 183 13.53 0.41 10.11
C LEU A 183 14.66 -0.51 9.64
N LEU A 184 15.31 -0.20 8.53
CA LEU A 184 16.48 -0.93 8.05
C LEU A 184 17.59 -0.93 9.11
N HIS A 185 17.94 0.24 9.64
CA HIS A 185 18.94 0.35 10.70
C HIS A 185 18.53 -0.43 11.96
N LYS A 186 17.28 -0.37 12.36
CA LYS A 186 16.77 -1.15 13.50
C LYS A 186 16.94 -2.66 13.26
N THR A 187 16.67 -3.15 12.04
CA THR A 187 16.79 -4.59 11.72
C THR A 187 18.23 -5.07 11.64
N GLN A 188 19.19 -4.20 11.28
CA GLN A 188 20.61 -4.55 11.22
C GLN A 188 21.20 -4.95 12.60
N HIS A 189 20.60 -4.45 13.67
CA HIS A 189 21.00 -4.76 15.05
C HIS A 189 20.28 -5.97 15.66
N LEU A 190 19.38 -6.63 14.91
CA LEU A 190 18.75 -7.86 15.37
C LEU A 190 19.77 -9.01 15.32
N ASN A 191 19.75 -9.86 16.36
CA ASN A 191 20.61 -11.04 16.40
C ASN A 191 20.16 -12.09 15.34
N GLU A 192 21.04 -13.08 15.06
CA GLU A 192 20.78 -14.10 14.02
C GLU A 192 19.47 -14.89 14.26
N ARG A 193 19.11 -15.15 15.52
CA ARG A 193 17.86 -15.84 15.87
C ARG A 193 16.63 -15.01 15.52
N GLN A 194 16.73 -13.69 15.65
CA GLN A 194 15.66 -12.74 15.26
C GLN A 194 15.62 -12.55 13.72
N LYS A 195 16.78 -12.67 13.05
CA LYS A 195 16.85 -12.65 11.58
C LYS A 195 16.20 -13.86 10.93
N LEU A 196 16.23 -15.03 11.60
CA LEU A 196 15.57 -16.25 11.12
C LEU A 196 14.04 -16.15 11.12
N ASN A 197 13.47 -15.26 11.92
CA ASN A 197 12.03 -15.06 11.98
C ASN A 197 11.60 -14.04 10.91
N THR A 198 11.51 -14.48 9.66
CA THR A 198 11.21 -13.64 8.49
C THR A 198 9.87 -12.89 8.62
N ALA A 199 8.88 -13.51 9.29
CA ALA A 199 7.60 -12.89 9.58
C ALA A 199 7.74 -11.64 10.48
N ILE A 200 8.68 -11.66 11.45
CA ILE A 200 8.96 -10.51 12.30
C ILE A 200 9.55 -9.35 11.47
N LYS A 201 10.39 -9.64 10.47
CA LYS A 201 11.00 -8.60 9.63
C LYS A 201 9.97 -7.84 8.78
N ILE A 202 9.02 -8.57 8.19
CA ILE A 202 7.98 -7.96 7.33
C ILE A 202 7.01 -7.15 8.19
N ASN A 203 6.60 -7.68 9.35
CA ASN A 203 5.61 -7.03 10.21
C ASN A 203 6.22 -6.02 11.20
N LEU A 204 7.54 -5.86 11.22
CA LEU A 204 8.20 -4.96 12.19
C LEU A 204 7.59 -3.55 12.19
N ALA A 205 7.24 -3.02 11.03
CA ALA A 205 6.66 -1.68 10.95
C ALA A 205 5.27 -1.57 11.58
N GLU A 206 4.52 -2.66 11.65
CA GLU A 206 3.15 -2.71 12.17
C GLU A 206 3.05 -3.16 13.64
N ILE A 207 4.16 -3.58 14.24
CA ILE A 207 4.21 -3.90 15.68
C ILE A 207 4.68 -2.68 16.50
N PRO A 208 4.50 -2.68 17.84
CA PRO A 208 4.83 -1.52 18.69
C PRO A 208 6.23 -0.96 18.49
N GLU A 209 7.23 -1.82 18.28
CA GLU A 209 8.62 -1.41 18.05
C GLU A 209 8.80 -0.60 16.76
N GLY A 210 8.07 -0.94 15.71
CA GLY A 210 8.09 -0.20 14.45
C GLY A 210 7.31 1.11 14.54
N GLN A 211 6.19 1.14 15.26
CA GLN A 211 5.45 2.36 15.55
C GLN A 211 6.31 3.35 16.36
N GLU A 212 7.12 2.85 17.30
CA GLU A 212 8.06 3.68 18.06
C GLU A 212 9.20 4.24 17.18
N VAL A 213 9.69 3.45 16.21
CA VAL A 213 10.63 3.95 15.20
C VAL A 213 10.01 5.07 14.38
N LEU A 214 8.77 4.90 13.91
CA LEU A 214 8.04 5.95 13.18
C LEU A 214 7.90 7.21 14.01
N LYS A 215 7.43 7.06 15.27
CA LYS A 215 7.29 8.16 16.21
C LYS A 215 8.59 8.91 16.41
N THR A 216 9.70 8.19 16.58
CA THR A 216 11.02 8.78 16.79
C THR A 216 11.52 9.54 15.57
N CYS A 217 11.46 8.95 14.38
CA CYS A 217 12.05 9.56 13.18
C CYS A 217 11.17 10.66 12.54
N LEU A 218 9.86 10.63 12.79
CA LEU A 218 8.88 11.57 12.22
C LEU A 218 8.00 12.25 13.29
N SER A 219 8.53 12.46 14.52
CA SER A 219 7.79 13.01 15.66
C SER A 219 7.18 14.40 15.40
N SER A 220 7.79 15.20 14.54
CA SER A 220 7.28 16.54 14.17
C SER A 220 6.26 16.49 13.03
N LYS A 221 5.95 15.30 12.51
CA LYS A 221 5.08 15.13 11.35
C LYS A 221 3.70 14.62 11.75
N LYS A 222 2.70 14.95 10.91
CA LYS A 222 1.34 14.46 11.04
C LYS A 222 1.11 13.29 10.09
N HIS A 223 0.37 12.31 10.57
CA HIS A 223 -0.14 11.21 9.80
C HIS A 223 -1.66 11.31 9.78
N LEU A 224 -2.26 11.27 8.62
CA LEU A 224 -3.71 11.40 8.47
C LEU A 224 -4.30 10.07 8.01
N SER A 225 -5.56 9.87 8.33
CA SER A 225 -6.35 8.74 7.83
C SER A 225 -7.77 9.22 7.55
N ILE A 226 -8.42 8.62 6.57
CA ILE A 226 -9.86 8.78 6.42
C ILE A 226 -10.56 8.17 7.66
N SER A 227 -11.64 8.80 8.13
CA SER A 227 -12.26 8.43 9.41
C SER A 227 -13.30 7.31 9.31
N ARG A 228 -13.75 6.97 8.11
CA ARG A 228 -14.80 5.98 7.89
C ARG A 228 -14.45 4.98 6.81
N LEU A 229 -14.87 3.75 7.04
CA LEU A 229 -14.72 2.63 6.13
C LEU A 229 -16.06 1.90 6.03
N TYR A 230 -16.35 1.42 4.84
CA TYR A 230 -17.47 0.53 4.59
C TYR A 230 -16.96 -0.75 3.92
N SER A 231 -17.52 -1.90 4.29
CA SER A 231 -17.27 -3.16 3.61
C SER A 231 -18.36 -3.43 2.57
N HIS A 232 -17.95 -3.85 1.40
CA HIS A 232 -18.85 -4.46 0.43
C HIS A 232 -19.12 -5.92 0.83
N PRO A 233 -20.29 -6.52 0.47
CA PRO A 233 -20.59 -7.94 0.76
C PRO A 233 -19.51 -8.93 0.32
N ASN A 234 -18.70 -8.56 -0.67
CA ASN A 234 -17.55 -9.36 -1.16
C ASN A 234 -16.24 -9.04 -0.44
N ALA A 235 -16.26 -8.46 0.75
CA ALA A 235 -15.08 -8.02 1.50
C ALA A 235 -14.18 -7.00 0.77
N VAL A 236 -14.71 -6.28 -0.21
CA VAL A 236 -14.04 -5.12 -0.82
C VAL A 236 -14.27 -3.91 0.08
N TYR A 237 -13.21 -3.21 0.42
CA TYR A 237 -13.33 -2.01 1.23
C TYR A 237 -13.72 -0.81 0.38
N LEU A 238 -14.86 -0.20 0.71
CA LEU A 238 -15.28 1.07 0.12
C LEU A 238 -14.53 2.22 0.82
N CYS A 239 -13.41 2.58 0.25
CA CYS A 239 -12.52 3.65 0.68
C CYS A 239 -11.99 4.40 -0.55
N PRO A 240 -11.27 5.53 -0.42
CA PRO A 240 -10.74 6.25 -1.57
C PRO A 240 -9.91 5.41 -2.53
N TRP A 241 -9.31 4.31 -2.06
CA TRP A 241 -8.66 3.28 -2.86
C TRP A 241 -9.32 1.93 -2.61
N PRO A 242 -10.41 1.55 -3.33
CA PRO A 242 -11.19 0.36 -3.03
C PRO A 242 -10.49 -0.91 -3.52
N TYR A 243 -9.88 -1.63 -2.62
CA TYR A 243 -9.13 -2.86 -2.91
C TYR A 243 -9.52 -3.97 -1.93
N ARG A 244 -9.22 -5.19 -2.32
CA ARG A 244 -9.27 -6.34 -1.44
C ARG A 244 -7.83 -6.71 -1.02
N PRO A 245 -7.47 -6.54 0.25
CA PRO A 245 -6.25 -7.11 0.79
C PRO A 245 -6.54 -8.55 1.13
N THR A 246 -5.71 -9.31 1.28
CA THR A 246 -4.43 -9.75 0.88
C THR A 246 -4.67 -11.03 0.08
N ALA A 247 -4.26 -11.06 -1.18
CA ALA A 247 -4.46 -12.27 -1.99
C ALA A 247 -3.57 -13.43 -1.54
N VAL A 248 -2.56 -13.14 -0.72
CA VAL A 248 -1.62 -14.13 -0.20
C VAL A 248 -1.61 -14.12 1.32
N VAL A 249 -2.09 -15.20 1.93
CA VAL A 249 -2.08 -15.38 3.40
C VAL A 249 -1.13 -16.52 3.76
N ARG A 250 -0.14 -16.22 4.61
CA ARG A 250 0.89 -17.19 5.07
C ARG A 250 1.59 -17.91 3.91
N GLY A 251 1.85 -17.20 2.81
CA GLY A 251 2.51 -17.74 1.63
C GLY A 251 1.61 -18.58 0.71
N SER A 252 0.32 -18.68 1.00
CA SER A 252 -0.68 -19.38 0.17
C SER A 252 -1.62 -18.38 -0.49
N LEU A 253 -1.94 -18.66 -1.76
CA LEU A 253 -2.89 -17.86 -2.52
C LEU A 253 -4.33 -18.16 -2.07
N GLU A 254 -5.07 -17.13 -1.71
CA GLU A 254 -6.48 -17.22 -1.33
C GLU A 254 -7.36 -17.64 -2.50
N SER A 255 -8.42 -18.41 -2.22
CA SER A 255 -9.34 -18.90 -3.25
C SER A 255 -9.99 -17.78 -4.05
N TRP A 256 -10.43 -16.71 -3.38
CA TRP A 256 -11.05 -15.57 -4.03
C TRP A 256 -10.15 -14.88 -5.07
N ALA A 257 -8.82 -14.90 -4.86
CA ALA A 257 -7.88 -14.31 -5.81
C ALA A 257 -7.74 -15.16 -7.07
N ARG A 258 -7.82 -16.50 -6.93
CA ARG A 258 -7.90 -17.43 -8.08
C ARG A 258 -9.17 -17.23 -8.87
N ASP A 259 -10.31 -17.17 -8.17
CA ASP A 259 -11.62 -16.95 -8.81
C ASP A 259 -11.66 -15.60 -9.53
N LEU A 260 -11.02 -14.57 -8.96
CA LEU A 260 -10.89 -13.26 -9.58
C LEU A 260 -10.02 -13.33 -10.85
N ALA A 261 -8.87 -14.01 -10.77
CA ALA A 261 -7.98 -14.17 -11.92
C ALA A 261 -8.67 -14.93 -13.05
N GLU A 262 -9.38 -16.02 -12.74
CA GLU A 262 -10.13 -16.80 -13.72
C GLU A 262 -11.22 -15.94 -14.42
N ARG A 263 -11.97 -15.15 -13.67
CA ARG A 263 -12.94 -14.18 -14.23
C ARG A 263 -12.26 -13.15 -15.14
N GLU A 264 -10.99 -12.83 -14.87
CA GLU A 264 -10.18 -11.94 -15.69
C GLU A 264 -9.51 -12.66 -16.87
N GLY A 265 -9.73 -13.96 -17.05
CA GLY A 265 -9.07 -14.77 -18.09
C GLY A 265 -7.58 -14.96 -17.85
N LEU A 266 -7.14 -14.94 -16.58
CA LEU A 266 -5.77 -15.15 -16.17
C LEU A 266 -5.64 -16.41 -15.32
N PHE A 267 -4.48 -17.05 -15.41
CA PHE A 267 -4.11 -18.18 -14.55
C PHE A 267 -3.07 -17.74 -13.54
N LEU A 268 -3.33 -17.94 -12.26
CA LEU A 268 -2.35 -17.71 -11.19
C LEU A 268 -1.66 -19.03 -10.87
N ALA A 269 -0.37 -19.11 -11.16
CA ALA A 269 0.46 -20.22 -10.74
C ALA A 269 0.51 -20.31 -9.20
N PRO A 270 0.67 -21.51 -8.62
CA PRO A 270 0.99 -21.62 -7.20
C PRO A 270 2.22 -20.81 -6.84
N LEU A 271 2.22 -20.23 -5.65
CA LEU A 271 3.39 -19.52 -5.13
C LEU A 271 4.39 -20.55 -4.61
N GLU A 272 5.58 -20.61 -5.21
CA GLU A 272 6.68 -21.48 -4.80
C GLU A 272 7.53 -20.88 -3.68
#